data_2ec1e6f4717de6fc43e92c7df68bedcd
#
_entry.id   2ec1e6f4717de6fc43e92c7df68bedcd
#
_cell.length_a   1.000
_cell.length_b   1.000
_cell.length_c   1.000
_cell.angle_alpha   90.00
_cell.angle_beta   90.00
_cell.angle_gamma   90.00
#
_symmetry.space_group_name_H-M   'P 1'
#
loop_
_entity.id
_entity.type
_entity.pdbx_description
1 polymer ?
#
loop_
_entity_poly.entity_id
_entity_poly.type
_entity_poly.pdbx_seq_one_letter_code
_entity_poly.pdbx_strand_id
1 'polypeptide(L)'
;WFHRARNSPKGSQERNFYVWTDDPQQYKDVRIIFQDFEASNWTWDPVAQQYYWHRFFHHQPDLNYDNPLVQEEIFKIIDYWCEMGVDGFRLDAVPYLYEREGTNRENLPETHAFLKRLRKHIDEKYPGTAFLAEANMWPEDAASYFGLGDECQMNYHFPVMPRMFMAVQQEDRYPITDIFDQ
;
A
#
# COMPACT_ATOMS: atom_id res chain seq x y z
N TRP A 1 2.65 -13.31 11.93
CA TRP A 1 3.97 -12.82 11.46
C TRP A 1 4.56 -11.78 12.40
N PHE A 2 3.78 -10.75 12.83
CA PHE A 2 4.29 -9.72 13.73
C PHE A 2 4.76 -10.29 15.08
N HIS A 3 3.99 -11.23 15.68
CA HIS A 3 4.42 -11.90 16.92
C HIS A 3 5.74 -12.67 16.76
N ARG A 4 5.98 -13.31 15.62
CA ARG A 4 7.29 -13.94 15.34
C ARG A 4 8.38 -12.88 15.22
N ALA A 5 8.14 -11.83 14.43
CA ALA A 5 9.12 -10.77 14.20
C ALA A 5 9.56 -10.11 15.52
N ARG A 6 8.60 -9.69 16.37
CA ARG A 6 8.92 -9.00 17.64
C ARG A 6 9.70 -9.86 18.65
N ASN A 7 9.53 -11.19 18.59
CA ASN A 7 10.23 -12.12 19.47
C ASN A 7 11.55 -12.66 18.89
N SER A 8 11.85 -12.35 17.63
CA SER A 8 13.07 -12.80 16.96
C SER A 8 14.24 -11.84 17.22
N PRO A 9 15.49 -12.30 17.15
CA PRO A 9 16.64 -11.44 17.31
C PRO A 9 16.69 -10.31 16.30
N LYS A 10 17.18 -9.13 16.73
CA LYS A 10 17.43 -8.01 15.82
C LYS A 10 18.32 -8.44 14.65
N GLY A 11 17.90 -8.07 13.43
CA GLY A 11 18.58 -8.42 12.18
C GLY A 11 18.32 -9.84 11.68
N SER A 12 17.53 -10.66 12.39
CA SER A 12 17.11 -11.96 11.88
C SER A 12 16.12 -11.83 10.72
N GLN A 13 15.99 -12.90 9.96
CA GLN A 13 15.07 -12.98 8.83
C GLN A 13 13.63 -12.68 9.23
N GLU A 14 13.18 -13.26 10.34
CA GLU A 14 11.83 -13.08 10.87
C GLU A 14 11.60 -11.65 11.34
N ARG A 15 12.61 -11.03 12.01
CA ARG A 15 12.55 -9.63 12.42
C ARG A 15 12.36 -8.72 11.21
N ASN A 16 13.08 -8.98 10.14
CA ASN A 16 13.09 -8.16 8.93
C ASN A 16 11.83 -8.29 8.06
N PHE A 17 10.82 -9.05 8.50
CA PHE A 17 9.49 -9.03 7.86
C PHE A 17 8.76 -7.70 8.03
N TYR A 18 9.13 -6.92 9.04
CA TYR A 18 8.59 -5.59 9.31
C TYR A 18 9.69 -4.54 9.31
N VAL A 19 9.30 -3.27 9.24
CA VAL A 19 10.23 -2.15 9.24
C VAL A 19 10.49 -1.72 10.69
N TRP A 20 11.75 -1.76 11.12
CA TRP A 20 12.18 -1.46 12.48
C TRP A 20 13.30 -0.42 12.53
N THR A 21 13.33 0.39 13.59
CA THR A 21 14.43 1.32 13.84
C THR A 21 14.73 1.45 15.33
N ASP A 22 15.95 1.86 15.65
CA ASP A 22 16.32 2.32 16.99
C ASP A 22 16.13 3.84 17.15
N ASP A 23 15.99 4.58 16.03
CA ASP A 23 15.84 6.03 15.99
C ASP A 23 14.44 6.45 15.48
N PRO A 24 13.53 6.87 16.37
CA PRO A 24 12.19 7.31 15.96
C PRO A 24 12.18 8.66 15.21
N GLN A 25 13.32 9.32 15.05
CA GLN A 25 13.45 10.51 14.22
C GLN A 25 13.64 10.18 12.73
N GLN A 26 13.95 8.93 12.43
CA GLN A 26 13.97 8.46 11.04
C GLN A 26 12.59 8.68 10.42
N TYR A 27 12.54 9.20 9.20
CA TYR A 27 11.31 9.47 8.47
C TYR A 27 10.34 10.49 9.13
N LYS A 28 10.84 11.38 10.00
CA LYS A 28 10.01 12.36 10.73
C LYS A 28 9.19 13.30 9.85
N ASP A 29 9.65 13.53 8.62
CA ASP A 29 9.01 14.46 7.68
C ASP A 29 7.83 13.81 6.91
N VAL A 30 7.59 12.52 7.14
CA VAL A 30 6.46 11.81 6.53
C VAL A 30 5.18 12.16 7.24
N ARG A 31 4.18 12.60 6.48
CA ARG A 31 2.88 12.96 7.06
C ARG A 31 2.26 11.77 7.81
N ILE A 32 1.65 12.06 8.93
CA ILE A 32 0.81 11.12 9.67
C ILE A 32 -0.57 11.17 9.04
N ILE A 33 -1.10 10.03 8.58
CA ILE A 33 -2.39 9.98 7.88
C ILE A 33 -3.54 10.22 8.86
N PHE A 34 -3.51 9.58 10.03
CA PHE A 34 -4.57 9.69 11.05
C PHE A 34 -4.12 10.55 12.24
N GLN A 35 -3.87 11.84 12.00
CA GLN A 35 -3.34 12.78 13.01
C GLN A 35 -4.22 12.90 14.27
N ASP A 36 -5.51 12.60 14.18
CA ASP A 36 -6.41 12.64 15.33
C ASP A 36 -6.21 11.46 16.29
N PHE A 37 -5.53 10.40 15.85
CA PHE A 37 -5.35 9.16 16.58
C PHE A 37 -3.88 8.78 16.81
N GLU A 38 -2.99 9.17 15.92
CA GLU A 38 -1.58 8.79 15.91
C GLU A 38 -0.68 10.03 16.04
N ALA A 39 0.26 9.98 16.97
CA ALA A 39 1.23 11.05 17.19
C ALA A 39 2.53 10.86 16.39
N SER A 40 2.75 9.66 15.85
CA SER A 40 3.94 9.26 15.10
C SER A 40 3.62 8.10 14.18
N ASN A 41 4.39 7.94 13.09
CA ASN A 41 4.39 6.71 12.30
C ASN A 41 5.28 5.60 12.90
N TRP A 42 5.91 5.86 14.05
CA TRP A 42 6.72 4.91 14.81
C TRP A 42 6.10 4.60 16.16
N THR A 43 5.99 3.32 16.51
CA THR A 43 5.54 2.88 17.84
C THR A 43 6.59 1.99 18.48
N TRP A 44 6.89 2.26 19.76
CA TRP A 44 7.81 1.46 20.56
C TRP A 44 7.24 0.09 20.90
N ASP A 45 7.99 -0.96 20.61
CA ASP A 45 7.66 -2.32 21.03
C ASP A 45 8.59 -2.77 22.18
N PRO A 46 8.05 -2.97 23.39
CA PRO A 46 8.87 -3.33 24.56
C PRO A 46 9.44 -4.76 24.49
N VAL A 47 8.88 -5.64 23.66
CA VAL A 47 9.40 -7.01 23.46
C VAL A 47 10.57 -6.99 22.48
N ALA A 48 10.38 -6.32 21.35
CA ALA A 48 11.42 -6.15 20.35
C ALA A 48 12.53 -5.20 20.78
N GLN A 49 12.25 -4.30 21.75
CA GLN A 49 13.11 -3.18 22.16
C GLN A 49 13.55 -2.31 20.97
N GLN A 50 12.61 -2.07 20.05
CA GLN A 50 12.76 -1.24 18.88
C GLN A 50 11.44 -0.56 18.53
N TYR A 51 11.50 0.48 17.70
CA TYR A 51 10.31 1.06 17.08
C TYR A 51 9.99 0.31 15.80
N TYR A 52 8.69 0.02 15.57
CA TYR A 52 8.19 -0.48 14.30
C TYR A 52 7.44 0.61 13.55
N TRP A 53 7.52 0.56 12.23
CA TRP A 53 6.84 1.48 11.33
C TRP A 53 5.38 1.08 11.12
N HIS A 54 4.52 2.08 11.04
CA HIS A 54 3.13 1.94 10.60
C HIS A 54 2.71 3.21 9.87
N ARG A 55 2.21 3.08 8.66
CA ARG A 55 1.74 4.23 7.87
C ARG A 55 0.36 4.68 8.32
N PHE A 56 -0.44 3.75 8.84
CA PHE A 56 -1.80 3.94 9.32
C PHE A 56 -1.85 3.84 10.84
N PHE A 57 -2.66 2.96 11.41
CA PHE A 57 -2.74 2.82 12.86
C PHE A 57 -1.59 1.99 13.44
N HIS A 58 -1.21 2.28 14.68
CA HIS A 58 -0.16 1.53 15.39
C HIS A 58 -0.43 0.01 15.51
N HIS A 59 -1.68 -0.42 15.42
CA HIS A 59 -2.02 -1.85 15.40
C HIS A 59 -1.93 -2.48 13.99
N GLN A 60 -1.48 -1.73 12.99
CA GLN A 60 -1.28 -2.15 11.60
C GLN A 60 0.19 -1.95 11.20
N PRO A 61 1.15 -2.72 11.78
CA PRO A 61 2.56 -2.59 11.44
C PRO A 61 2.82 -2.94 9.97
N ASP A 62 3.65 -2.15 9.30
CA ASP A 62 3.91 -2.31 7.88
C ASP A 62 4.93 -3.41 7.60
N LEU A 63 4.62 -4.20 6.58
CA LEU A 63 5.53 -5.21 6.04
C LEU A 63 6.71 -4.54 5.33
N ASN A 64 7.88 -5.14 5.50
CA ASN A 64 9.10 -4.67 4.85
C ASN A 64 9.21 -5.22 3.42
N TYR A 65 8.73 -4.48 2.43
CA TYR A 65 8.81 -4.87 1.02
C TYR A 65 10.23 -4.84 0.42
N ASP A 66 11.23 -4.27 1.12
CA ASP A 66 12.63 -4.44 0.74
C ASP A 66 13.14 -5.87 1.00
N ASN A 67 12.45 -6.62 1.83
CA ASN A 67 12.77 -8.02 2.08
C ASN A 67 12.17 -8.92 0.99
N PRO A 68 12.99 -9.59 0.16
CA PRO A 68 12.48 -10.48 -0.90
C PRO A 68 11.55 -11.58 -0.39
N LEU A 69 11.78 -12.06 0.84
CA LEU A 69 10.94 -13.11 1.43
C LEU A 69 9.52 -12.63 1.73
N VAL A 70 9.35 -11.35 2.10
CA VAL A 70 8.01 -10.75 2.23
C VAL A 70 7.31 -10.77 0.88
N GLN A 71 8.00 -10.36 -0.18
CA GLN A 71 7.43 -10.38 -1.53
C GLN A 71 7.05 -11.80 -1.98
N GLU A 72 7.92 -12.79 -1.72
CA GLU A 72 7.63 -14.20 -2.01
C GLU A 72 6.41 -14.71 -1.25
N GLU A 73 6.25 -14.34 0.02
CA GLU A 73 5.06 -14.70 0.80
C GLU A 73 3.79 -14.04 0.25
N ILE A 74 3.86 -12.81 -0.24
CA ILE A 74 2.73 -12.16 -0.91
C ILE A 74 2.33 -12.92 -2.19
N PHE A 75 3.29 -13.34 -3.01
CA PHE A 75 2.99 -14.19 -4.17
C PHE A 75 2.29 -15.50 -3.77
N LYS A 76 2.77 -16.18 -2.72
CA LYS A 76 2.15 -17.41 -2.21
C LYS A 76 0.72 -17.18 -1.70
N ILE A 77 0.47 -16.04 -1.03
CA ILE A 77 -0.88 -15.68 -0.57
C ILE A 77 -1.83 -15.51 -1.76
N ILE A 78 -1.38 -14.82 -2.80
CA ILE A 78 -2.18 -14.62 -4.02
C ILE A 78 -2.42 -15.96 -4.73
N ASP A 79 -1.38 -16.78 -4.88
CA ASP A 79 -1.49 -18.13 -5.43
C ASP A 79 -2.55 -18.96 -4.69
N TYR A 80 -2.48 -18.98 -3.36
CA TYR A 80 -3.42 -19.70 -2.52
C TYR A 80 -4.88 -19.30 -2.79
N TRP A 81 -5.15 -17.99 -2.88
CA TRP A 81 -6.51 -17.51 -3.13
C TRP A 81 -6.98 -17.75 -4.57
N CYS A 82 -6.08 -17.63 -5.56
CA CYS A 82 -6.39 -17.99 -6.94
C CYS A 82 -6.72 -19.48 -7.08
N GLU A 83 -5.98 -20.37 -6.39
CA GLU A 83 -6.28 -21.81 -6.34
C GLU A 83 -7.63 -22.12 -5.69
N MET A 84 -8.09 -21.24 -4.79
CA MET A 84 -9.43 -21.30 -4.18
C MET A 84 -10.54 -20.75 -5.11
N GLY A 85 -10.18 -20.19 -6.26
CA GLY A 85 -11.14 -19.69 -7.27
C GLY A 85 -11.48 -18.20 -7.12
N VAL A 86 -10.61 -17.39 -6.53
CA VAL A 86 -10.79 -15.93 -6.50
C VAL A 86 -10.42 -15.35 -7.85
N ASP A 87 -11.31 -14.51 -8.42
CA ASP A 87 -11.15 -13.90 -9.74
C ASP A 87 -10.43 -12.54 -9.72
N GLY A 88 -10.15 -11.98 -8.55
CA GLY A 88 -9.46 -10.70 -8.44
C GLY A 88 -9.17 -10.28 -7.01
N PHE A 89 -8.30 -9.26 -6.89
CA PHE A 89 -7.85 -8.72 -5.60
C PHE A 89 -7.94 -7.21 -5.57
N ARG A 90 -8.43 -6.68 -4.47
CA ARG A 90 -8.21 -5.29 -4.10
C ARG A 90 -6.88 -5.20 -3.38
N LEU A 91 -5.95 -4.44 -3.94
CA LEU A 91 -4.65 -4.19 -3.36
C LEU A 91 -4.73 -2.95 -2.47
N ASP A 92 -4.75 -3.19 -1.17
CA ASP A 92 -4.88 -2.16 -0.14
C ASP A 92 -3.66 -1.25 -0.11
N ALA A 93 -3.88 0.07 -0.08
CA ALA A 93 -2.88 1.09 0.19
C ALA A 93 -1.57 0.94 -0.62
N VAL A 94 -1.64 0.55 -1.88
CA VAL A 94 -0.47 0.28 -2.74
C VAL A 94 0.56 1.41 -2.85
N PRO A 95 0.24 2.70 -2.72
CA PRO A 95 1.24 3.76 -2.75
C PRO A 95 2.29 3.69 -1.65
N TYR A 96 2.04 2.95 -0.56
CA TYR A 96 2.79 3.01 0.69
C TYR A 96 3.65 1.75 0.97
N LEU A 97 4.03 0.99 -0.06
CA LEU A 97 4.74 -0.29 0.13
C LEU A 97 6.20 -0.15 0.53
N TYR A 98 6.85 0.96 0.19
CA TYR A 98 8.29 1.15 0.39
C TYR A 98 8.61 2.44 1.13
N GLU A 99 9.68 2.38 1.93
CA GLU A 99 10.20 3.52 2.69
C GLU A 99 11.54 3.98 2.12
N ARG A 100 11.64 5.29 1.73
CA ARG A 100 12.89 5.89 1.21
C ARG A 100 13.15 7.24 1.86
N GLU A 101 14.35 7.41 2.38
CA GLU A 101 14.77 8.68 2.96
C GLU A 101 14.71 9.80 1.91
N GLY A 102 14.29 11.00 2.33
CA GLY A 102 14.20 12.16 1.44
C GLY A 102 13.04 12.15 0.43
N THR A 103 12.08 11.22 0.57
CA THR A 103 10.86 11.17 -0.24
C THR A 103 9.61 11.35 0.63
N ASN A 104 8.45 11.56 -0.01
CA ASN A 104 7.15 11.49 0.69
C ASN A 104 6.70 10.05 1.00
N ARG A 105 7.43 9.05 0.51
CA ARG A 105 7.15 7.60 0.63
C ARG A 105 5.78 7.20 0.09
N GLU A 106 5.39 7.86 -0.96
CA GLU A 106 4.18 7.55 -1.70
C GLU A 106 4.53 7.39 -3.17
N ASN A 107 3.94 6.41 -3.82
CA ASN A 107 4.04 6.26 -5.27
C ASN A 107 5.49 6.10 -5.78
N LEU A 108 6.30 5.33 -5.05
CA LEU A 108 7.71 5.15 -5.39
C LEU A 108 7.90 4.21 -6.59
N PRO A 109 8.98 4.39 -7.37
CA PRO A 109 9.29 3.50 -8.50
C PRO A 109 9.37 2.02 -8.13
N GLU A 110 9.81 1.71 -6.91
CA GLU A 110 9.89 0.34 -6.39
C GLU A 110 8.50 -0.29 -6.24
N THR A 111 7.48 0.50 -5.89
CA THR A 111 6.09 0.06 -5.83
C THR A 111 5.61 -0.39 -7.20
N HIS A 112 5.82 0.43 -8.23
CA HIS A 112 5.47 0.08 -9.61
C HIS A 112 6.24 -1.14 -10.11
N ALA A 113 7.54 -1.23 -9.80
CA ALA A 113 8.35 -2.39 -10.16
C ALA A 113 7.84 -3.69 -9.50
N PHE A 114 7.37 -3.62 -8.25
CA PHE A 114 6.75 -4.74 -7.56
C PHE A 114 5.41 -5.12 -8.22
N LEU A 115 4.54 -4.16 -8.48
CA LEU A 115 3.23 -4.40 -9.11
C LEU A 115 3.38 -5.05 -10.50
N LYS A 116 4.34 -4.62 -11.31
CA LYS A 116 4.63 -5.24 -12.62
C LYS A 116 5.03 -6.71 -12.48
N ARG A 117 5.87 -7.04 -11.50
CA ARG A 117 6.25 -8.43 -11.24
C ARG A 117 5.07 -9.26 -10.76
N LEU A 118 4.24 -8.68 -9.89
CA LEU A 118 3.04 -9.33 -9.38
C LEU A 118 2.03 -9.57 -10.49
N ARG A 119 1.82 -8.56 -11.35
CA ARG A 119 0.94 -8.67 -12.53
C ARG A 119 1.44 -9.72 -13.51
N LYS A 120 2.73 -9.74 -13.82
CA LYS A 120 3.32 -10.75 -14.68
C LYS A 120 3.10 -12.17 -14.14
N HIS A 121 3.32 -12.36 -12.83
CA HIS A 121 3.10 -13.65 -12.19
C HIS A 121 1.64 -14.14 -12.35
N ILE A 122 0.67 -13.24 -12.14
CA ILE A 122 -0.76 -13.55 -12.29
C ILE A 122 -1.11 -13.87 -13.75
N ASP A 123 -0.66 -13.05 -14.69
CA ASP A 123 -0.98 -13.26 -16.10
C ASP A 123 -0.45 -14.60 -16.63
N GLU A 124 0.73 -15.03 -16.15
CA GLU A 124 1.35 -16.30 -16.53
C GLU A 124 0.67 -17.51 -15.88
N LYS A 125 0.23 -17.39 -14.62
CA LYS A 125 -0.21 -18.54 -13.81
C LYS A 125 -1.74 -18.64 -13.68
N TYR A 126 -2.42 -17.51 -13.61
CA TYR A 126 -3.86 -17.39 -13.38
C TYR A 126 -4.50 -16.37 -14.33
N PRO A 127 -4.48 -16.63 -15.66
CA PRO A 127 -4.96 -15.68 -16.65
C PRO A 127 -6.42 -15.30 -16.39
N GLY A 128 -6.72 -14.00 -16.45
CA GLY A 128 -8.05 -13.46 -16.20
C GLY A 128 -8.27 -12.92 -14.78
N THR A 129 -7.33 -13.16 -13.85
CA THR A 129 -7.39 -12.55 -12.51
C THR A 129 -7.11 -11.06 -12.58
N ALA A 130 -7.93 -10.25 -11.91
CA ALA A 130 -7.83 -8.80 -11.95
C ALA A 130 -7.27 -8.19 -10.66
N PHE A 131 -6.52 -7.09 -10.81
CA PHE A 131 -6.10 -6.23 -9.69
C PHE A 131 -6.82 -4.89 -9.72
N LEU A 132 -7.36 -4.50 -8.55
CA LEU A 132 -7.92 -3.20 -8.27
C LEU A 132 -7.01 -2.48 -7.28
N ALA A 133 -6.34 -1.42 -7.72
CA ALA A 133 -5.49 -0.62 -6.85
C ALA A 133 -6.32 0.30 -5.95
N GLU A 134 -5.93 0.40 -4.68
CA GLU A 134 -6.37 1.48 -3.81
C GLU A 134 -5.28 2.54 -3.71
N ALA A 135 -5.28 3.47 -4.67
CA ALA A 135 -4.40 4.63 -4.71
C ALA A 135 -5.26 5.90 -4.52
N ASN A 136 -5.31 6.39 -3.28
CA ASN A 136 -6.08 7.62 -2.95
C ASN A 136 -5.30 8.86 -3.36
N MET A 137 -5.37 9.19 -4.64
CA MET A 137 -4.64 10.27 -5.31
C MET A 137 -5.56 11.00 -6.29
N TRP A 138 -5.06 12.09 -6.88
CA TRP A 138 -5.70 12.70 -8.02
C TRP A 138 -5.66 11.79 -9.24
N PRO A 139 -6.60 11.92 -10.21
CA PRO A 139 -6.71 11.02 -11.36
C PRO A 139 -5.43 10.85 -12.15
N GLU A 140 -4.66 11.93 -12.35
CA GLU A 140 -3.39 11.90 -13.09
C GLU A 140 -2.34 11.00 -12.42
N ASP A 141 -2.23 11.08 -11.09
CA ASP A 141 -1.30 10.25 -10.32
C ASP A 141 -1.82 8.81 -10.22
N ALA A 142 -3.14 8.65 -9.99
CA ALA A 142 -3.79 7.35 -9.91
C ALA A 142 -3.68 6.56 -11.22
N ALA A 143 -3.67 7.23 -12.38
CA ALA A 143 -3.50 6.61 -13.68
C ALA A 143 -2.14 5.89 -13.84
N SER A 144 -1.11 6.29 -13.07
CA SER A 144 0.19 5.63 -13.10
C SER A 144 0.12 4.15 -12.71
N TYR A 145 -0.89 3.75 -11.92
CA TYR A 145 -1.09 2.36 -11.48
C TYR A 145 -1.66 1.42 -12.56
N PHE A 146 -2.02 1.93 -13.73
CA PHE A 146 -2.28 1.10 -14.91
C PHE A 146 -0.97 0.69 -15.61
N GLY A 147 0.14 1.42 -15.38
CA GLY A 147 1.40 1.25 -16.09
C GLY A 147 1.22 1.41 -17.61
N LEU A 148 1.78 0.50 -18.35
CA LEU A 148 1.51 0.32 -19.80
C LEU A 148 0.52 -0.83 -20.04
N GLY A 149 -0.41 -1.06 -19.13
CA GLY A 149 -1.29 -2.23 -19.07
C GLY A 149 -0.65 -3.42 -18.35
N ASP A 150 0.47 -3.20 -17.66
CA ASP A 150 1.31 -4.21 -17.01
C ASP A 150 1.33 -4.11 -15.47
N GLU A 151 0.43 -3.30 -14.90
CA GLU A 151 0.20 -3.17 -13.45
C GLU A 151 -1.23 -3.56 -13.08
N CYS A 152 -2.03 -2.66 -12.52
CA CYS A 152 -3.41 -2.95 -12.16
C CYS A 152 -4.37 -2.73 -13.34
N GLN A 153 -5.45 -3.49 -13.41
CA GLN A 153 -6.49 -3.31 -14.42
C GLN A 153 -7.50 -2.24 -14.02
N MET A 154 -7.61 -1.96 -12.72
CA MET A 154 -8.57 -1.02 -12.15
C MET A 154 -7.93 -0.20 -11.04
N ASN A 155 -8.44 1.01 -10.84
CA ASN A 155 -8.12 1.85 -9.70
C ASN A 155 -9.38 2.53 -9.18
N TYR A 156 -9.47 2.77 -7.86
CA TYR A 156 -10.53 3.59 -7.30
C TYR A 156 -10.39 5.04 -7.75
N HIS A 157 -11.49 5.62 -8.15
CA HIS A 157 -11.56 7.04 -8.46
C HIS A 157 -12.05 7.81 -7.22
N PHE A 158 -11.18 8.00 -6.24
CA PHE A 158 -11.52 8.63 -4.95
C PHE A 158 -12.18 10.02 -5.08
N PRO A 159 -11.73 10.91 -5.98
CA PRO A 159 -12.35 12.24 -6.10
C PRO A 159 -13.81 12.23 -6.56
N VAL A 160 -14.31 11.15 -7.16
CA VAL A 160 -15.71 11.08 -7.62
C VAL A 160 -16.70 11.13 -6.46
N MET A 161 -16.42 10.42 -5.37
CA MET A 161 -17.36 10.31 -4.23
C MET A 161 -17.73 11.68 -3.64
N PRO A 162 -16.77 12.53 -3.23
CA PRO A 162 -17.14 13.87 -2.72
C PRO A 162 -17.82 14.73 -3.78
N ARG A 163 -17.45 14.58 -5.07
CA ARG A 163 -18.10 15.31 -6.17
C ARG A 163 -19.55 14.90 -6.39
N MET A 164 -19.86 13.62 -6.20
CA MET A 164 -21.26 13.14 -6.23
C MET A 164 -22.10 13.79 -5.11
N PHE A 165 -21.57 13.84 -3.88
CA PHE A 165 -22.27 14.52 -2.77
C PHE A 165 -22.43 16.01 -3.03
N MET A 166 -21.39 16.68 -3.56
CA MET A 166 -21.48 18.09 -3.95
C MET A 166 -22.54 18.34 -5.00
N ALA A 167 -22.59 17.51 -6.05
CA ALA A 167 -23.58 17.64 -7.12
C ALA A 167 -25.02 17.53 -6.59
N VAL A 168 -25.26 16.56 -5.70
CA VAL A 168 -26.60 16.40 -5.06
C VAL A 168 -26.93 17.59 -4.15
N GLN A 169 -25.97 18.03 -3.33
CA GLN A 169 -26.17 19.14 -2.39
C GLN A 169 -26.39 20.48 -3.09
N GLN A 170 -25.75 20.70 -4.23
CA GLN A 170 -25.84 21.95 -5.01
C GLN A 170 -26.90 21.91 -6.09
N GLU A 171 -27.54 20.74 -6.30
CA GLU A 171 -28.48 20.50 -7.42
C GLU A 171 -27.85 20.85 -8.79
N ASP A 172 -26.52 20.58 -8.94
CA ASP A 172 -25.72 20.87 -10.12
C ASP A 172 -24.88 19.67 -10.51
N ARG A 173 -24.88 19.30 -11.79
CA ARG A 173 -24.08 18.20 -12.34
C ARG A 173 -22.60 18.52 -12.53
N TYR A 174 -22.25 19.81 -12.58
CA TYR A 174 -20.89 20.27 -12.91
C TYR A 174 -19.79 19.60 -12.06
N PRO A 175 -19.92 19.42 -10.74
CA PRO A 175 -18.88 18.73 -9.97
C PRO A 175 -18.56 17.33 -10.46
N ILE A 176 -19.54 16.59 -11.01
CA ILE A 176 -19.35 15.25 -11.54
C ILE A 176 -18.72 15.32 -12.93
N THR A 177 -19.25 16.15 -13.83
CA THR A 177 -18.71 16.27 -15.20
C THR A 177 -17.27 16.77 -15.18
N ASP A 178 -16.95 17.77 -14.35
CA ASP A 178 -15.60 18.29 -14.20
C ASP A 178 -14.57 17.23 -13.82
N ILE A 179 -14.89 16.33 -12.88
CA ILE A 179 -13.93 15.31 -12.44
C ILE A 179 -13.78 14.15 -13.43
N PHE A 180 -14.73 13.95 -14.33
CA PHE A 180 -14.63 12.93 -15.37
C PHE A 180 -13.95 13.46 -16.66
N ASP A 181 -13.86 14.77 -16.82
CA ASP A 181 -13.21 15.42 -17.94
C ASP A 181 -11.69 15.61 -17.70
N GLN A 182 -11.18 15.30 -16.49
CA GLN A 182 -9.77 15.31 -16.12
C GLN A 182 -9.10 13.98 -16.44
#